data_3a5d90c89b55026c98a6315232dc2902
#
_entry.id   3a5d90c89b55026c98a6315232dc2902
#
_cell.length_a   1.000
_cell.length_b   1.000
_cell.length_c   1.000
_cell.angle_alpha   90.00
_cell.angle_beta   90.00
_cell.angle_gamma   90.00
#
_symmetry.space_group_name_H-M   'P 1'
#
loop_
_entity.id
_entity.type
_entity.pdbx_description
1 polymer ?
#
loop_
_entity_poly.entity_id
_entity_poly.type
_entity_poly.pdbx_seq_one_letter_code
_entity_poly.pdbx_strand_id
1 'polypeptide(L)'
;MSLYVIDAGIAVKWFLTEMHSDKARQLLEQFQQRAVELIAPELLVAESANVFWKRAARGDTTAQEAADNLQDLLAINLPLVPSTVLAVRALALAQTHHRSVYDSLYLALALERGCDLVTGDERLFNAVGNQFPQIRLLRDLTL
;
A
#
# COMPACT_ATOMS: atom_id res chain seq x y z
N MET A 1 -12.10 6.13 -14.97
CA MET A 1 -11.76 5.05 -13.99
C MET A 1 -10.75 5.60 -13.02
N SER A 2 -10.99 5.46 -11.70
CA SER A 2 -10.08 5.96 -10.68
C SER A 2 -8.81 5.10 -10.60
N LEU A 3 -7.67 5.76 -10.44
CA LEU A 3 -6.40 5.12 -10.17
C LEU A 3 -5.98 5.46 -8.75
N TYR A 4 -5.58 4.46 -7.98
CA TYR A 4 -5.05 4.65 -6.63
C TYR A 4 -3.69 3.98 -6.49
N VAL A 5 -2.77 4.65 -5.80
CA VAL A 5 -1.60 4.00 -5.23
C VAL A 5 -2.02 3.43 -3.88
N ILE A 6 -1.64 2.19 -3.60
CA ILE A 6 -1.88 1.56 -2.30
C ILE A 6 -0.55 1.22 -1.64
N ASP A 7 -0.54 1.18 -0.31
CA ASP A 7 0.63 0.74 0.43
C ASP A 7 0.48 -0.71 0.91
N ALA A 8 1.56 -1.23 1.50
CA ALA A 8 1.56 -2.61 2.00
C ALA A 8 0.52 -2.81 3.11
N GLY A 9 0.24 -1.78 3.90
CA GLY A 9 -0.79 -1.84 4.93
C GLY A 9 -2.17 -2.15 4.37
N ILE A 10 -2.47 -1.66 3.16
CA ILE A 10 -3.72 -2.02 2.48
C ILE A 10 -3.67 -3.45 1.95
N ALA A 11 -2.59 -3.81 1.26
CA ALA A 11 -2.46 -5.13 0.64
C ALA A 11 -2.54 -6.28 1.65
N VAL A 12 -1.91 -6.14 2.82
CA VAL A 12 -1.94 -7.19 3.83
C VAL A 12 -3.35 -7.39 4.42
N LYS A 13 -4.19 -6.37 4.39
CA LYS A 13 -5.58 -6.49 4.84
C LYS A 13 -6.42 -7.42 3.96
N TRP A 14 -5.97 -7.69 2.75
CA TRP A 14 -6.64 -8.65 1.87
C TRP A 14 -6.53 -10.09 2.37
N PHE A 15 -5.44 -10.39 3.09
CA PHE A 15 -5.10 -11.75 3.53
C PHE A 15 -5.17 -11.93 5.04
N LEU A 16 -5.06 -10.86 5.81
CA LEU A 16 -5.13 -10.86 7.27
C LEU A 16 -6.37 -10.09 7.70
N THR A 17 -7.10 -10.62 8.66
CA THR A 17 -8.26 -9.92 9.19
C THR A 17 -7.82 -8.89 10.22
N GLU A 18 -7.94 -7.64 9.84
CA GLU A 18 -7.57 -6.47 10.62
C GLU A 18 -8.70 -5.44 10.56
N MET A 19 -8.51 -4.31 11.25
CA MET A 19 -9.41 -3.19 11.13
C MET A 19 -9.50 -2.73 9.68
N HIS A 20 -10.71 -2.52 9.19
CA HIS A 20 -11.00 -2.09 7.80
C HIS A 20 -10.64 -3.10 6.71
N SER A 21 -10.38 -4.36 7.05
CA SER A 21 -10.15 -5.41 6.05
C SER A 21 -11.31 -5.55 5.08
N ASP A 22 -12.54 -5.38 5.55
CA ASP A 22 -13.73 -5.46 4.68
C ASP A 22 -13.65 -4.42 3.56
N LYS A 23 -13.27 -3.19 3.90
CA LYS A 23 -13.15 -2.11 2.93
C LYS A 23 -11.98 -2.32 1.99
N ALA A 24 -10.86 -2.83 2.51
CA ALA A 24 -9.71 -3.19 1.67
C ALA A 24 -10.09 -4.27 0.66
N ARG A 25 -10.86 -5.27 1.07
CA ARG A 25 -11.32 -6.34 0.19
C ARG A 25 -12.31 -5.84 -0.86
N GLN A 26 -13.16 -4.88 -0.51
CA GLN A 26 -14.02 -4.21 -1.49
C GLN A 26 -13.19 -3.51 -2.58
N LEU A 27 -12.12 -2.85 -2.18
CA LEU A 27 -11.22 -2.19 -3.11
C LEU A 27 -10.55 -3.20 -4.05
N LEU A 28 -10.10 -4.33 -3.51
CA LEU A 28 -9.54 -5.43 -4.32
C LEU A 28 -10.57 -5.97 -5.30
N GLU A 29 -11.80 -6.18 -4.85
CA GLU A 29 -12.87 -6.67 -5.72
C GLU A 29 -13.12 -5.70 -6.88
N GLN A 30 -13.18 -4.40 -6.60
CA GLN A 30 -13.33 -3.39 -7.65
C GLN A 30 -12.16 -3.41 -8.64
N PHE A 31 -10.95 -3.63 -8.16
CA PHE A 31 -9.79 -3.80 -9.01
C PHE A 31 -9.91 -5.03 -9.92
N GLN A 32 -10.32 -6.15 -9.35
CA GLN A 32 -10.51 -7.40 -10.10
C GLN A 32 -11.62 -7.30 -11.12
N GLN A 33 -12.65 -6.50 -10.84
CA GLN A 33 -13.77 -6.22 -11.76
C GLN A 33 -13.44 -5.09 -12.74
N ARG A 34 -12.25 -4.53 -12.68
CA ARG A 34 -11.81 -3.41 -13.53
C ARG A 34 -12.64 -2.14 -13.35
N ALA A 35 -13.23 -1.96 -12.18
CA ALA A 35 -13.93 -0.72 -11.83
C ALA A 35 -12.95 0.37 -11.35
N VAL A 36 -11.80 -0.02 -10.80
CA VAL A 36 -10.71 0.88 -10.43
C VAL A 36 -9.38 0.30 -10.88
N GLU A 37 -8.37 1.15 -10.99
CA GLU A 37 -7.00 0.73 -11.19
C GLU A 37 -6.22 0.90 -9.89
N LEU A 38 -5.36 -0.05 -9.58
CA LEU A 38 -4.43 0.00 -8.46
C LEU A 38 -3.00 -0.14 -8.97
N ILE A 39 -2.08 0.57 -8.33
CA ILE A 39 -0.65 0.53 -8.63
C ILE A 39 0.12 0.69 -7.32
N ALA A 40 1.33 0.16 -7.27
CA ALA A 40 2.18 0.32 -6.09
C ALA A 40 3.65 0.34 -6.46
N PRO A 41 4.52 0.90 -5.60
CA PRO A 41 5.95 0.65 -5.71
C PRO A 41 6.24 -0.83 -5.50
N GLU A 42 7.29 -1.33 -6.15
CA GLU A 42 7.72 -2.72 -6.00
C GLU A 42 8.04 -3.09 -4.55
N LEU A 43 8.44 -2.11 -3.74
CA LEU A 43 8.66 -2.26 -2.30
C LEU A 43 7.47 -2.89 -1.57
N LEU A 44 6.24 -2.69 -2.07
CA LEU A 44 5.03 -3.26 -1.46
C LEU A 44 5.16 -4.77 -1.24
N VAL A 45 5.78 -5.48 -2.16
CA VAL A 45 5.94 -6.95 -2.04
C VAL A 45 6.82 -7.30 -0.85
N ALA A 46 7.98 -6.66 -0.71
CA ALA A 46 8.90 -6.93 0.40
C ALA A 46 8.30 -6.52 1.74
N GLU A 47 7.62 -5.39 1.79
CA GLU A 47 6.98 -4.92 3.02
C GLU A 47 5.83 -5.86 3.43
N SER A 48 5.03 -6.31 2.49
CA SER A 48 3.94 -7.25 2.75
C SER A 48 4.48 -8.60 3.24
N ALA A 49 5.52 -9.11 2.58
CA ALA A 49 6.19 -10.34 3.01
C ALA A 49 6.71 -10.23 4.45
N ASN A 50 7.26 -9.07 4.82
CA ASN A 50 7.74 -8.83 6.16
C ASN A 50 6.61 -8.84 7.20
N VAL A 51 5.45 -8.30 6.87
CA VAL A 51 4.27 -8.36 7.74
C VAL A 51 3.81 -9.80 7.93
N PHE A 52 3.73 -10.58 6.85
CA PHE A 52 3.35 -11.99 6.92
C PHE A 52 4.34 -12.78 7.79
N TRP A 53 5.63 -12.52 7.63
CA TRP A 53 6.67 -13.13 8.45
C TRP A 53 6.48 -12.79 9.94
N LYS A 54 6.26 -11.53 10.28
CA LYS A 54 6.08 -11.11 11.68
C LYS A 54 4.86 -11.78 12.32
N ARG A 55 3.76 -11.90 11.60
CA ARG A 55 2.54 -12.53 12.11
C ARG A 55 2.79 -14.02 12.38
N ALA A 56 3.50 -14.71 11.50
CA ALA A 56 3.88 -16.10 11.70
C ALA A 56 4.85 -16.26 12.88
N ALA A 57 5.84 -15.37 12.99
CA ALA A 57 6.81 -15.41 14.09
C ALA A 57 6.15 -15.21 15.45
N ARG A 58 5.07 -14.41 15.53
CA ARG A 58 4.30 -14.21 16.76
C ARG A 58 3.29 -15.34 17.04
N GLY A 59 3.12 -16.28 16.12
CA GLY A 59 2.14 -17.34 16.25
C GLY A 59 0.72 -16.97 15.84
N ASP A 60 0.49 -15.78 15.25
CA ASP A 60 -0.84 -15.38 14.78
C ASP A 60 -1.27 -16.18 13.55
N THR A 61 -0.31 -16.61 12.74
CA THR A 61 -0.49 -17.48 11.59
C THR A 61 0.61 -18.54 11.59
N THR A 62 0.51 -19.50 10.67
CA THR A 62 1.58 -20.46 10.45
C THR A 62 2.57 -19.95 9.40
N ALA A 63 3.76 -20.54 9.36
CA ALA A 63 4.74 -20.25 8.32
C ALA A 63 4.18 -20.59 6.92
N GLN A 64 3.39 -21.65 6.82
CA GLN A 64 2.77 -22.03 5.54
C GLN A 64 1.73 -21.00 5.10
N GLU A 65 0.90 -20.52 6.02
CA GLU A 65 -0.07 -19.45 5.73
C GLU A 65 0.63 -18.18 5.25
N ALA A 66 1.76 -17.81 5.88
CA ALA A 66 2.55 -16.65 5.44
C ALA A 66 3.04 -16.83 4.00
N ALA A 67 3.55 -18.00 3.65
CA ALA A 67 4.02 -18.31 2.31
C ALA A 67 2.86 -18.28 1.29
N ASP A 68 1.72 -18.85 1.65
CA ASP A 68 0.54 -18.89 0.79
C ASP A 68 0.00 -17.47 0.56
N ASN A 69 -0.04 -16.64 1.58
CA ASN A 69 -0.50 -15.25 1.47
C ASN A 69 0.39 -14.45 0.49
N LEU A 70 1.70 -14.65 0.57
CA LEU A 70 2.60 -13.97 -0.36
C LEU A 70 2.38 -14.43 -1.80
N GLN A 71 2.22 -15.74 -2.02
CA GLN A 71 1.96 -16.26 -3.35
C GLN A 71 0.62 -15.74 -3.91
N ASP A 72 -0.41 -15.66 -3.07
CA ASP A 72 -1.70 -15.14 -3.46
C ASP A 72 -1.63 -13.64 -3.79
N LEU A 73 -0.83 -12.88 -3.03
CA LEU A 73 -0.58 -11.47 -3.35
C LEU A 73 0.06 -11.32 -4.74
N LEU A 74 1.09 -12.12 -5.02
CA LEU A 74 1.76 -12.07 -6.32
C LEU A 74 0.84 -12.48 -7.46
N ALA A 75 -0.10 -13.40 -7.22
CA ALA A 75 -1.06 -13.87 -8.21
C ALA A 75 -2.11 -12.80 -8.60
N ILE A 76 -2.29 -11.77 -7.79
CA ILE A 76 -3.18 -10.66 -8.12
C ILE A 76 -2.69 -9.88 -9.33
N ASN A 77 -1.39 -9.92 -9.62
CA ASN A 77 -0.76 -9.18 -10.72
C ASN A 77 -0.97 -7.67 -10.63
N LEU A 78 -0.84 -7.14 -9.41
CA LEU A 78 -0.86 -5.71 -9.20
C LEU A 78 0.29 -5.05 -9.99
N PRO A 79 0.02 -4.02 -10.80
CA PRO A 79 1.11 -3.29 -11.47
C PRO A 79 2.06 -2.68 -10.44
N LEU A 80 3.36 -2.93 -10.62
CA LEU A 80 4.40 -2.49 -9.69
C LEU A 80 5.41 -1.60 -10.41
N VAL A 81 5.84 -0.55 -9.74
CA VAL A 81 6.83 0.39 -10.28
C VAL A 81 8.16 0.18 -9.56
N PRO A 82 9.27 -0.02 -10.30
CA PRO A 82 10.57 -0.23 -9.68
C PRO A 82 11.03 0.96 -8.84
N SER A 83 11.72 0.67 -7.74
CA SER A 83 12.28 1.71 -6.87
C SER A 83 13.24 2.64 -7.60
N THR A 84 13.98 2.12 -8.58
CA THR A 84 14.92 2.92 -9.38
C THR A 84 14.26 4.08 -10.11
N VAL A 85 12.98 3.95 -10.47
CA VAL A 85 12.21 5.03 -11.13
C VAL A 85 11.82 6.12 -10.13
N LEU A 86 11.58 5.75 -8.87
CA LEU A 86 10.98 6.62 -7.85
C LEU A 86 11.99 7.18 -6.86
N ALA A 87 13.19 6.58 -6.78
CA ALA A 87 14.11 6.80 -5.66
C ALA A 87 14.57 8.25 -5.49
N VAL A 88 14.89 8.94 -6.59
CA VAL A 88 15.39 10.33 -6.51
C VAL A 88 14.32 11.24 -5.91
N ARG A 89 13.10 11.15 -6.42
CA ARG A 89 11.99 11.96 -5.89
C ARG A 89 11.63 11.57 -4.47
N ALA A 90 11.66 10.28 -4.17
CA ALA A 90 11.36 9.78 -2.82
C ALA A 90 12.39 10.28 -1.80
N LEU A 91 13.68 10.32 -2.15
CA LEU A 91 14.71 10.87 -1.26
C LEU A 91 14.47 12.35 -0.99
N ALA A 92 14.14 13.13 -2.01
CA ALA A 92 13.85 14.55 -1.85
C ALA A 92 12.64 14.78 -0.92
N LEU A 93 11.57 13.99 -1.09
CA LEU A 93 10.39 14.05 -0.23
C LEU A 93 10.72 13.68 1.21
N ALA A 94 11.51 12.62 1.40
CA ALA A 94 11.93 12.15 2.72
C ALA A 94 12.70 13.24 3.47
N GLN A 95 13.62 13.90 2.79
CA GLN A 95 14.43 14.98 3.38
C GLN A 95 13.59 16.20 3.74
N THR A 96 12.66 16.58 2.87
CA THR A 96 11.81 17.75 3.07
C THR A 96 10.78 17.54 4.18
N HIS A 97 10.19 16.35 4.26
CA HIS A 97 9.05 16.09 5.14
C HIS A 97 9.39 15.20 6.33
N HIS A 98 10.66 14.81 6.50
CA HIS A 98 11.15 13.98 7.61
C HIS A 98 10.38 12.65 7.71
N ARG A 99 10.09 12.05 6.55
CA ARG A 99 9.53 10.70 6.45
C ARG A 99 10.59 9.77 5.89
N SER A 100 10.43 8.47 6.11
CA SER A 100 11.34 7.50 5.52
C SER A 100 11.29 7.55 3.99
N VAL A 101 12.37 7.09 3.34
CA VAL A 101 12.36 6.89 1.89
C VAL A 101 11.29 5.86 1.52
N TYR A 102 11.06 4.85 2.36
CA TYR A 102 10.06 3.82 2.12
C TYR A 102 8.64 4.42 2.02
N ASP A 103 8.23 5.24 2.99
CA ASP A 103 6.95 5.96 2.93
C ASP A 103 6.89 6.89 1.71
N SER A 104 8.01 7.54 1.43
CA SER A 104 8.11 8.52 0.35
C SER A 104 8.05 7.90 -1.05
N LEU A 105 8.37 6.62 -1.19
CA LEU A 105 8.20 5.91 -2.47
C LEU A 105 6.73 5.85 -2.87
N TYR A 106 5.84 5.59 -1.94
CA TYR A 106 4.40 5.56 -2.22
C TYR A 106 3.87 6.94 -2.59
N LEU A 107 4.29 7.96 -1.84
CA LEU A 107 3.89 9.34 -2.12
C LEU A 107 4.45 9.81 -3.47
N ALA A 108 5.72 9.50 -3.76
CA ALA A 108 6.35 9.86 -5.04
C ALA A 108 5.57 9.27 -6.22
N LEU A 109 5.13 8.01 -6.11
CA LEU A 109 4.35 7.38 -7.17
C LEU A 109 3.01 8.07 -7.36
N ALA A 110 2.32 8.40 -6.28
CA ALA A 110 1.03 9.09 -6.35
C ALA A 110 1.18 10.47 -7.01
N LEU A 111 2.21 11.22 -6.64
CA LEU A 111 2.48 12.53 -7.23
C LEU A 111 2.82 12.42 -8.71
N GLU A 112 3.62 11.43 -9.08
CA GLU A 112 4.04 11.23 -10.47
C GLU A 112 2.88 10.84 -11.38
N ARG A 113 1.93 10.07 -10.87
CA ARG A 113 0.75 9.63 -11.62
C ARG A 113 -0.44 10.57 -11.48
N GLY A 114 -0.33 11.61 -10.64
CA GLY A 114 -1.43 12.55 -10.42
C GLY A 114 -2.67 11.88 -9.85
N CYS A 115 -2.49 10.94 -8.93
CA CYS A 115 -3.58 10.17 -8.32
C CYS A 115 -3.46 10.14 -6.80
N ASP A 116 -4.48 9.57 -6.15
CA ASP A 116 -4.51 9.47 -4.70
C ASP A 116 -3.70 8.27 -4.20
N LEU A 117 -3.11 8.45 -3.02
CA LEU A 117 -2.50 7.38 -2.22
C LEU A 117 -3.50 6.96 -1.14
N VAL A 118 -3.92 5.71 -1.18
CA VAL A 118 -4.79 5.14 -0.15
C VAL A 118 -3.94 4.40 0.87
N THR A 119 -4.07 4.77 2.12
CA THR A 119 -3.28 4.21 3.24
C THR A 119 -4.17 3.95 4.45
N GLY A 120 -3.75 3.02 5.29
CA GLY A 120 -4.31 2.86 6.64
C GLY A 120 -3.47 3.54 7.70
N ASP A 121 -2.35 4.16 7.34
CA ASP A 121 -1.40 4.75 8.27
C ASP A 121 -1.83 6.16 8.68
N GLU A 122 -2.46 6.26 9.86
CA GLU A 122 -2.89 7.55 10.41
C GLU A 122 -1.71 8.47 10.73
N ARG A 123 -0.55 7.92 11.07
CA ARG A 123 0.64 8.73 11.37
C ARG A 123 1.11 9.46 10.11
N LEU A 124 1.14 8.76 8.98
CA LEU A 124 1.49 9.38 7.71
C LEU A 124 0.47 10.45 7.34
N PHE A 125 -0.81 10.13 7.43
CA PHE A 125 -1.89 11.05 7.12
C PHE A 125 -1.81 12.31 7.99
N ASN A 126 -1.61 12.16 9.29
CA ASN A 126 -1.53 13.28 10.22
C ASN A 126 -0.26 14.11 10.01
N ALA A 127 0.85 13.48 9.63
CA ALA A 127 2.13 14.17 9.47
C ALA A 127 2.17 15.04 8.21
N VAL A 128 1.64 14.57 7.09
CA VAL A 128 1.83 15.21 5.79
C VAL A 128 0.54 15.41 4.99
N GLY A 129 -0.60 14.95 5.49
CA GLY A 129 -1.87 15.06 4.78
C GLY A 129 -2.30 16.49 4.45
N ASN A 130 -1.88 17.47 5.25
CA ASN A 130 -2.17 18.87 4.98
C ASN A 130 -1.41 19.41 3.76
N GLN A 131 -0.21 18.90 3.50
CA GLN A 131 0.59 19.28 2.34
C GLN A 131 0.22 18.47 1.09
N PHE A 132 -0.32 17.27 1.28
CA PHE A 132 -0.63 16.33 0.22
C PHE A 132 -2.07 15.86 0.33
N PRO A 133 -3.04 16.63 -0.22
CA PRO A 133 -4.47 16.27 -0.13
C PRO A 133 -4.82 14.97 -0.85
N GLN A 134 -3.94 14.48 -1.71
CA GLN A 134 -4.10 13.19 -2.38
C GLN A 134 -3.89 11.98 -1.45
N ILE A 135 -3.36 12.17 -0.24
CA ILE A 135 -3.28 11.09 0.75
C ILE A 135 -4.66 10.89 1.37
N ARG A 136 -5.22 9.70 1.19
CA ARG A 136 -6.56 9.34 1.65
C ARG A 136 -6.48 8.15 2.61
N LEU A 137 -7.19 8.24 3.72
CA LEU A 137 -7.34 7.07 4.59
C LEU A 137 -8.36 6.10 4.01
N LEU A 138 -8.05 4.81 4.09
CA LEU A 138 -8.96 3.76 3.61
C LEU A 138 -10.36 3.90 4.23
N ARG A 139 -10.45 4.20 5.52
CA ARG A 139 -11.73 4.34 6.23
C ARG A 139 -12.63 5.42 5.65
N ASP A 140 -12.03 6.45 5.02
CA ASP A 140 -12.76 7.59 4.46
C ASP A 140 -13.11 7.42 2.98
N LEU A 141 -12.65 6.33 2.38
CA LEU A 141 -12.91 6.06 0.97
C LEU A 141 -14.35 5.59 0.79
N THR A 142 -15.05 6.14 -0.20
CA THR A 142 -16.39 5.69 -0.58
C THR A 142 -16.27 4.67 -1.71
N LEU A 143 -16.71 3.45 -1.45
CA LEU A 143 -16.61 2.34 -2.42
C LEU A 143 -17.97 1.79 -2.83
#